data_2acbd347b67c382d1a8169845f7da893
#
_entry.id   2acbd347b67c382d1a8169845f7da893
#
_cell.length_a   1.000
_cell.length_b   1.000
_cell.length_c   1.000
_cell.angle_alpha   90.00
_cell.angle_beta   90.00
_cell.angle_gamma   90.00
#
_symmetry.space_group_name_H-M   'P 1'
#
loop_
_entity.id
_entity.type
_entity.pdbx_description
1 polymer ?
#
loop_
_entity_poly.entity_id
_entity_poly.type
_entity_poly.pdbx_seq_one_letter_code
_entity_poly.pdbx_strand_id
1 'polypeptide(L)'
;GNIKYGKTKRGIKEIHVIGKSKEKVYKIPYGKHVLVHDKDHVFAGDRLCEGSVSPQDILKIRGSYRAQEYLVESIQEVYRLQQVSINDKHIEVIVRQMMHKVSIEDAGDSKFLPGDRVNRFILKKENDSLLKRVVVKDGGDSDYEIDDVVDKKNIQETNKELKENKQKPIKTRKADPATFKPLLLGITRASLNTESFISAASFQETTRVLTEAA
;
A
#
# COMPACT_ATOMS: atom_id res chain seq x y z
N GLY A 1 1.53 22.40 -8.83
CA GLY A 1 2.45 23.37 -9.40
C GLY A 1 1.88 24.04 -10.63
N ASN A 2 2.48 25.16 -11.02
CA ASN A 2 2.03 25.89 -12.21
C ASN A 2 2.83 25.43 -13.43
N ILE A 3 2.17 25.37 -14.57
CA ILE A 3 2.76 24.97 -15.85
C ILE A 3 3.36 26.16 -16.54
N LYS A 4 4.52 25.96 -17.14
CA LYS A 4 5.17 26.88 -18.06
C LYS A 4 5.72 26.09 -19.25
N TYR A 5 5.35 26.50 -20.47
CA TYR A 5 5.92 25.89 -21.66
C TYR A 5 7.36 26.29 -21.86
N GLY A 6 8.20 25.32 -22.10
CA GLY A 6 9.59 25.50 -22.46
C GLY A 6 9.81 25.56 -23.97
N LYS A 7 11.07 25.45 -24.38
CA LYS A 7 11.45 25.48 -25.82
C LYS A 7 11.13 24.14 -26.48
N THR A 8 10.56 24.21 -27.68
CA THR A 8 10.40 23.04 -28.53
C THR A 8 11.71 22.79 -29.29
N LYS A 9 12.39 21.66 -29.03
CA LYS A 9 13.59 21.23 -29.73
C LYS A 9 13.35 19.90 -30.46
N ARG A 10 13.61 19.86 -31.76
CA ARG A 10 13.48 18.64 -32.60
C ARG A 10 12.13 17.94 -32.43
N GLY A 11 11.00 18.69 -32.32
CA GLY A 11 9.66 18.15 -32.13
C GLY A 11 9.33 17.70 -30.69
N ILE A 12 10.26 17.74 -29.75
CA ILE A 12 10.01 17.46 -28.34
C ILE A 12 9.59 18.76 -27.65
N LYS A 13 8.40 18.76 -27.06
CA LYS A 13 7.90 19.87 -26.24
C LYS A 13 8.38 19.71 -24.80
N GLU A 14 8.96 20.75 -24.24
CA GLU A 14 9.35 20.79 -22.83
C GLU A 14 8.24 21.49 -22.01
N ILE A 15 7.81 20.86 -20.93
CA ILE A 15 6.85 21.42 -19.97
C ILE A 15 7.54 21.51 -18.63
N HIS A 16 7.58 22.71 -18.10
CA HIS A 16 8.09 23.02 -16.78
C HIS A 16 6.93 23.04 -15.79
N VAL A 17 7.01 22.24 -14.73
CA VAL A 17 6.07 22.28 -13.62
C VAL A 17 6.77 22.93 -12.42
N ILE A 18 6.38 24.15 -12.13
CA ILE A 18 6.97 24.98 -11.09
C ILE A 18 6.17 24.77 -9.81
N GLY A 19 6.75 24.05 -8.86
CA GLY A 19 6.22 23.90 -7.51
C GLY A 19 6.75 24.97 -6.55
N LYS A 20 6.29 24.95 -5.30
CA LYS A 20 6.74 25.90 -4.26
C LYS A 20 8.24 25.80 -3.96
N SER A 21 8.85 24.61 -4.04
CA SER A 21 10.24 24.36 -3.67
C SER A 21 11.09 23.71 -4.75
N LYS A 22 10.47 23.17 -5.80
CA LYS A 22 11.18 22.44 -6.85
C LYS A 22 10.52 22.68 -8.20
N GLU A 23 11.36 22.78 -9.25
CA GLU A 23 10.94 22.80 -10.64
C GLU A 23 11.27 21.42 -11.25
N LYS A 24 10.31 20.86 -12.00
CA LYS A 24 10.50 19.63 -12.77
C LYS A 24 10.20 19.88 -14.24
N VAL A 25 11.12 19.43 -15.11
CA VAL A 25 10.98 19.54 -16.55
C VAL A 25 10.59 18.18 -17.11
N TYR A 26 9.48 18.14 -17.83
CA TYR A 26 8.98 16.96 -18.53
C TYR A 26 9.12 17.14 -20.03
N LYS A 27 9.69 16.13 -20.70
CA LYS A 27 9.86 16.11 -22.15
C LYS A 27 8.76 15.26 -22.77
N ILE A 28 7.91 15.87 -23.56
CA ILE A 28 6.82 15.20 -24.26
C ILE A 28 7.28 14.86 -25.68
N PRO A 29 7.27 13.56 -26.07
CA PRO A 29 7.68 13.15 -27.39
C PRO A 29 6.75 13.68 -28.49
N TYR A 30 7.27 13.79 -29.69
CA TYR A 30 6.51 14.18 -30.87
C TYR A 30 5.30 13.27 -31.09
N GLY A 31 4.17 13.84 -31.49
CA GLY A 31 2.93 13.10 -31.78
C GLY A 31 2.02 12.88 -30.58
N LYS A 32 2.42 13.24 -29.35
CA LYS A 32 1.50 13.21 -28.21
C LYS A 32 0.80 14.56 -28.00
N HIS A 33 -0.51 14.50 -27.86
CA HIS A 33 -1.29 15.70 -27.58
C HIS A 33 -1.11 16.15 -26.14
N VAL A 34 -0.87 17.45 -25.93
CA VAL A 34 -0.72 18.06 -24.60
C VAL A 34 -2.09 18.49 -24.12
N LEU A 35 -2.47 18.05 -22.92
CA LEU A 35 -3.79 18.29 -22.32
C LEU A 35 -3.86 19.56 -21.45
N VAL A 36 -2.71 20.14 -21.13
CA VAL A 36 -2.59 21.27 -20.21
C VAL A 36 -2.17 22.53 -20.93
N HIS A 37 -2.56 23.68 -20.43
CA HIS A 37 -2.21 24.98 -21.02
C HIS A 37 -1.14 25.70 -20.19
N ASP A 38 -0.54 26.73 -20.80
CA ASP A 38 0.41 27.56 -20.09
C ASP A 38 -0.27 28.29 -18.92
N LYS A 39 0.38 28.31 -17.76
CA LYS A 39 -0.10 28.84 -16.48
C LYS A 39 -1.19 28.02 -15.77
N ASP A 40 -1.60 26.87 -16.30
CA ASP A 40 -2.51 25.99 -15.59
C ASP A 40 -1.90 25.51 -14.27
N HIS A 41 -2.76 25.33 -13.26
CA HIS A 41 -2.36 24.72 -12.01
C HIS A 41 -2.65 23.22 -12.01
N VAL A 42 -1.61 22.40 -11.85
CA VAL A 42 -1.72 20.95 -11.82
C VAL A 42 -1.34 20.37 -10.46
N PHE A 43 -2.04 19.29 -10.11
CA PHE A 43 -1.76 18.50 -8.91
C PHE A 43 -0.88 17.30 -9.24
N ALA A 44 -0.31 16.68 -8.21
CA ALA A 44 0.45 15.44 -8.38
C ALA A 44 -0.45 14.32 -8.96
N GLY A 45 0.00 13.73 -10.06
CA GLY A 45 -0.74 12.69 -10.79
C GLY A 45 -1.71 13.18 -11.85
N ASP A 46 -1.80 14.50 -12.14
CA ASP A 46 -2.56 14.99 -13.29
C ASP A 46 -1.86 14.65 -14.60
N ARG A 47 -2.66 14.36 -15.64
CA ARG A 47 -2.15 14.02 -16.96
C ARG A 47 -1.67 15.29 -17.66
N LEU A 48 -0.42 15.32 -18.09
CA LEU A 48 0.14 16.41 -18.88
C LEU A 48 -0.05 16.19 -20.39
N CYS A 49 -0.10 14.94 -20.82
CA CYS A 49 -0.29 14.56 -22.20
C CYS A 49 -1.17 13.32 -22.34
N GLU A 50 -1.67 13.06 -23.53
CA GLU A 50 -2.38 11.83 -23.86
C GLU A 50 -1.48 10.60 -23.71
N GLY A 51 -2.06 9.51 -23.23
CA GLY A 51 -1.43 8.22 -23.08
C GLY A 51 -2.10 7.38 -21.99
N SER A 52 -1.80 6.09 -21.98
CA SER A 52 -2.24 5.20 -20.93
C SER A 52 -1.51 5.55 -19.62
N VAL A 53 -2.26 5.65 -18.54
CA VAL A 53 -1.69 5.84 -17.20
C VAL A 53 -1.60 4.49 -16.51
N SER A 54 -0.43 4.23 -15.90
CA SER A 54 -0.27 3.02 -15.11
C SER A 54 -1.09 3.13 -13.82
N PRO A 55 -1.99 2.17 -13.52
CA PRO A 55 -2.73 2.15 -12.26
C PRO A 55 -1.78 2.10 -11.04
N GLN A 56 -0.60 1.51 -11.21
CA GLN A 56 0.41 1.45 -10.16
C GLN A 56 1.00 2.82 -9.82
N ASP A 57 1.15 3.70 -10.82
CA ASP A 57 1.63 5.07 -10.60
C ASP A 57 0.56 5.93 -9.91
N ILE A 58 -0.71 5.73 -10.29
CA ILE A 58 -1.83 6.37 -9.57
C ILE A 58 -1.84 5.92 -8.10
N LEU A 59 -1.66 4.63 -7.85
CA LEU A 59 -1.61 4.08 -6.49
C LEU A 59 -0.49 4.72 -5.65
N LYS A 60 0.70 4.88 -6.23
CA LYS A 60 1.85 5.50 -5.55
C LYS A 60 1.65 6.99 -5.28
N ILE A 61 1.02 7.72 -6.21
CA ILE A 61 0.95 9.19 -6.18
C ILE A 61 -0.32 9.67 -5.48
N ARG A 62 -1.47 9.06 -5.80
CA ARG A 62 -2.80 9.49 -5.35
C ARG A 62 -3.42 8.58 -4.29
N GLY A 63 -2.77 7.44 -4.01
CA GLY A 63 -3.23 6.48 -2.99
C GLY A 63 -4.28 5.50 -3.49
N SER A 64 -4.69 4.60 -2.58
CA SER A 64 -5.52 3.44 -2.89
C SER A 64 -6.90 3.79 -3.43
N TYR A 65 -7.55 4.80 -2.85
CA TYR A 65 -8.91 5.18 -3.24
C TYR A 65 -8.98 5.65 -4.71
N ARG A 66 -8.08 6.55 -5.11
CA ARG A 66 -8.03 7.06 -6.48
C ARG A 66 -7.63 6.00 -7.51
N ALA A 67 -6.78 5.04 -7.11
CA ALA A 67 -6.44 3.92 -7.97
C ALA A 67 -7.64 2.98 -8.20
N GLN A 68 -8.46 2.75 -7.18
CA GLN A 68 -9.69 1.97 -7.30
C GLN A 68 -10.71 2.65 -8.22
N GLU A 69 -10.98 3.93 -7.98
CA GLU A 69 -11.89 4.75 -8.79
C GLU A 69 -11.46 4.73 -10.27
N TYR A 70 -10.20 4.99 -10.55
CA TYR A 70 -9.64 4.96 -11.90
C TYR A 70 -9.82 3.60 -12.59
N LEU A 71 -9.59 2.49 -11.86
CA LEU A 71 -9.77 1.15 -12.42
C LEU A 71 -11.24 0.87 -12.76
N VAL A 72 -12.16 1.23 -11.86
CA VAL A 72 -13.61 1.04 -12.09
C VAL A 72 -14.06 1.87 -13.29
N GLU A 73 -13.70 3.16 -13.34
CA GLU A 73 -14.05 4.04 -14.46
C GLU A 73 -13.50 3.54 -15.80
N SER A 74 -12.22 3.14 -15.84
CA SER A 74 -11.58 2.66 -17.07
C SER A 74 -12.22 1.37 -17.60
N ILE A 75 -12.61 0.45 -16.72
CA ILE A 75 -13.27 -0.79 -17.10
C ILE A 75 -14.70 -0.50 -17.57
N GLN A 76 -15.43 0.35 -16.85
CA GLN A 76 -16.79 0.77 -17.24
C GLN A 76 -16.80 1.49 -18.59
N GLU A 77 -15.81 2.31 -18.88
CA GLU A 77 -15.68 2.97 -20.18
C GLU A 77 -15.62 1.95 -21.33
N VAL A 78 -14.82 0.89 -21.16
CA VAL A 78 -14.74 -0.20 -22.16
C VAL A 78 -16.09 -0.90 -22.35
N TYR A 79 -16.82 -1.19 -21.28
CA TYR A 79 -18.15 -1.81 -21.37
C TYR A 79 -19.17 -0.89 -22.03
N ARG A 80 -19.16 0.41 -21.71
CA ARG A 80 -20.03 1.41 -22.35
C ARG A 80 -19.78 1.53 -23.84
N LEU A 81 -18.51 1.51 -24.27
CA LEU A 81 -18.16 1.51 -25.70
C LEU A 81 -18.70 0.27 -26.43
N GLN A 82 -18.87 -0.85 -25.75
CA GLN A 82 -19.48 -2.06 -26.29
C GLN A 82 -21.00 -2.14 -26.05
N GLN A 83 -21.63 -1.05 -25.62
CA GLN A 83 -23.07 -0.94 -25.31
C GLN A 83 -23.54 -1.95 -24.24
N VAL A 84 -22.65 -2.38 -23.36
CA VAL A 84 -22.97 -3.28 -22.25
C VAL A 84 -23.09 -2.48 -20.97
N SER A 85 -24.23 -2.59 -20.28
CA SER A 85 -24.46 -1.96 -18.98
C SER A 85 -24.20 -2.95 -17.87
N ILE A 86 -23.21 -2.68 -17.03
CA ILE A 86 -22.85 -3.48 -15.86
C ILE A 86 -22.85 -2.57 -14.63
N ASN A 87 -23.32 -3.08 -13.50
CA ASN A 87 -23.26 -2.33 -12.23
C ASN A 87 -21.82 -2.28 -11.71
N ASP A 88 -21.39 -1.11 -11.25
CA ASP A 88 -20.03 -0.86 -10.73
C ASP A 88 -19.62 -1.84 -9.63
N LYS A 89 -20.56 -2.31 -8.81
CA LYS A 89 -20.28 -3.26 -7.70
C LYS A 89 -19.63 -4.55 -8.16
N HIS A 90 -19.92 -5.03 -9.36
CA HIS A 90 -19.29 -6.25 -9.90
C HIS A 90 -17.79 -6.03 -10.16
N ILE A 91 -17.43 -4.83 -10.61
CA ILE A 91 -16.03 -4.45 -10.85
C ILE A 91 -15.34 -4.10 -9.54
N GLU A 92 -16.01 -3.36 -8.66
CA GLU A 92 -15.48 -2.96 -7.35
C GLU A 92 -15.05 -4.15 -6.49
N VAL A 93 -15.81 -5.26 -6.51
CA VAL A 93 -15.46 -6.49 -5.77
C VAL A 93 -14.14 -7.06 -6.27
N ILE A 94 -13.93 -7.08 -7.59
CA ILE A 94 -12.69 -7.58 -8.20
C ILE A 94 -11.52 -6.66 -7.86
N VAL A 95 -11.70 -5.34 -8.01
CA VAL A 95 -10.69 -4.32 -7.71
C VAL A 95 -10.31 -4.37 -6.22
N ARG A 96 -11.30 -4.54 -5.33
CA ARG A 96 -11.04 -4.76 -3.90
C ARG A 96 -10.14 -5.96 -3.66
N GLN A 97 -10.38 -7.09 -4.34
CA GLN A 97 -9.55 -8.28 -4.21
C GLN A 97 -8.13 -8.06 -4.74
N MET A 98 -7.97 -7.30 -5.82
CA MET A 98 -6.66 -6.93 -6.38
C MET A 98 -5.82 -6.07 -5.42
N MET A 99 -6.46 -5.32 -4.51
CA MET A 99 -5.82 -4.42 -3.54
C MET A 99 -5.92 -4.90 -2.08
N HIS A 100 -6.25 -6.17 -1.90
CA HIS A 100 -6.45 -6.77 -0.57
C HIS A 100 -5.14 -6.97 0.19
N LYS A 101 -4.02 -7.16 -0.52
CA LYS A 101 -2.69 -7.37 0.06
C LYS A 101 -1.85 -6.10 0.06
N VAL A 102 -0.98 -6.01 1.04
CA VAL A 102 0.02 -4.95 1.20
C VAL A 102 1.40 -5.58 1.31
N SER A 103 2.44 -4.85 0.94
CA SER A 103 3.83 -5.26 1.12
C SER A 103 4.42 -4.56 2.34
N ILE A 104 5.01 -5.31 3.24
CA ILE A 104 5.71 -4.77 4.42
C ILE A 104 6.98 -4.08 3.96
N GLU A 105 7.21 -2.84 4.38
CA GLU A 105 8.46 -2.11 4.16
C GLU A 105 9.41 -2.30 5.34
N ASP A 106 8.90 -2.03 6.52
CA ASP A 106 9.62 -2.21 7.77
C ASP A 106 8.73 -3.00 8.73
N ALA A 107 9.27 -4.06 9.27
CA ALA A 107 8.54 -4.95 10.17
C ALA A 107 8.34 -4.35 11.57
N GLY A 108 9.19 -3.40 11.99
CA GLY A 108 9.21 -2.92 13.36
C GLY A 108 9.29 -4.09 14.35
N ASP A 109 8.47 -4.05 15.40
CA ASP A 109 8.38 -5.13 16.41
C ASP A 109 7.26 -6.14 16.10
N SER A 110 6.78 -6.18 14.84
CA SER A 110 5.75 -7.13 14.42
C SER A 110 6.36 -8.48 14.05
N LYS A 111 5.51 -9.50 13.98
CA LYS A 111 5.91 -10.87 13.55
C LYS A 111 6.16 -11.03 12.05
N PHE A 112 6.01 -9.97 11.26
CA PHE A 112 6.19 -10.02 9.81
C PHE A 112 7.65 -9.79 9.42
N LEU A 113 7.99 -10.19 8.19
CA LEU A 113 9.29 -9.92 7.60
C LEU A 113 9.20 -8.79 6.58
N PRO A 114 10.27 -7.99 6.40
CA PRO A 114 10.34 -7.01 5.33
C PRO A 114 10.16 -7.69 3.96
N GLY A 115 9.29 -7.14 3.12
CA GLY A 115 8.94 -7.71 1.81
C GLY A 115 7.76 -8.68 1.80
N ASP A 116 7.26 -9.11 2.94
CA ASP A 116 6.08 -9.97 3.04
C ASP A 116 4.84 -9.33 2.41
N ARG A 117 4.02 -10.16 1.79
CA ARG A 117 2.73 -9.78 1.20
C ARG A 117 1.60 -10.26 2.08
N VAL A 118 1.15 -9.40 2.97
CA VAL A 118 0.17 -9.73 4.01
C VAL A 118 -1.19 -9.11 3.67
N ASN A 119 -2.25 -9.75 4.15
CA ASN A 119 -3.59 -9.20 4.12
C ASN A 119 -3.65 -7.90 4.96
N ARG A 120 -4.22 -6.84 4.39
CA ARG A 120 -4.33 -5.53 5.04
C ARG A 120 -5.05 -5.59 6.40
N PHE A 121 -6.05 -6.48 6.54
CA PHE A 121 -6.79 -6.61 7.80
C PHE A 121 -5.97 -7.31 8.87
N ILE A 122 -5.19 -8.34 8.49
CA ILE A 122 -4.29 -9.05 9.41
C ILE A 122 -3.22 -8.10 9.91
N LEU A 123 -2.61 -7.31 9.02
CA LEU A 123 -1.62 -6.30 9.40
C LEU A 123 -2.22 -5.25 10.35
N LYS A 124 -3.42 -4.75 10.05
CA LYS A 124 -4.08 -3.78 10.92
C LYS A 124 -4.32 -4.37 12.31
N LYS A 125 -4.84 -5.59 12.38
CA LYS A 125 -5.08 -6.29 13.66
C LYS A 125 -3.79 -6.48 14.46
N GLU A 126 -2.68 -6.81 13.80
CA GLU A 126 -1.39 -6.95 14.46
C GLU A 126 -0.87 -5.61 14.97
N ASN A 127 -0.90 -4.56 14.15
CA ASN A 127 -0.51 -3.22 14.56
C ASN A 127 -1.38 -2.69 15.72
N ASP A 128 -2.70 -2.92 15.68
CA ASP A 128 -3.59 -2.56 16.79
C ASP A 128 -3.28 -3.35 18.07
N SER A 129 -2.81 -4.58 17.95
CA SER A 129 -2.32 -5.40 19.07
C SER A 129 -1.02 -4.83 19.64
N LEU A 130 -0.05 -4.46 18.77
CA LEU A 130 1.23 -3.88 19.18
C LEU A 130 1.08 -2.55 19.92
N LEU A 131 0.05 -1.75 19.62
CA LEU A 131 -0.24 -0.52 20.37
C LEU A 131 -0.54 -0.77 21.86
N LYS A 132 -0.98 -1.98 22.22
CA LYS A 132 -1.26 -2.39 23.61
C LYS A 132 -0.05 -3.05 24.27
N ARG A 133 0.99 -3.35 23.52
CA ARG A 133 2.22 -4.02 23.95
C ARG A 133 3.37 -3.05 24.09
N VAL A 134 4.37 -3.47 24.82
CA VAL A 134 5.64 -2.75 25.01
C VAL A 134 6.79 -3.74 24.84
N VAL A 135 7.93 -3.22 24.43
CA VAL A 135 9.16 -3.99 24.26
C VAL A 135 10.06 -3.74 25.44
N VAL A 136 10.62 -4.80 26.00
CA VAL A 136 11.54 -4.75 27.13
C VAL A 136 12.90 -4.26 26.65
N LYS A 137 13.41 -3.16 27.24
CA LYS A 137 14.77 -2.66 27.02
C LYS A 137 15.77 -3.19 28.02
N ASP A 138 15.32 -3.41 29.25
CA ASP A 138 16.12 -3.85 30.37
C ASP A 138 15.18 -4.63 31.30
N GLY A 139 15.42 -5.92 31.42
CA GLY A 139 14.58 -6.82 32.22
C GLY A 139 14.66 -6.59 33.72
N GLY A 140 15.66 -5.82 34.21
CA GLY A 140 15.92 -5.63 35.63
C GLY A 140 16.17 -6.97 36.32
N ASP A 141 15.47 -7.21 37.45
CA ASP A 141 15.56 -8.46 38.23
C ASP A 141 14.38 -9.41 37.88
N SER A 142 13.77 -9.30 36.68
CA SER A 142 12.67 -10.14 36.20
C SER A 142 13.14 -11.21 35.21
N ASP A 143 12.26 -12.18 34.93
CA ASP A 143 12.50 -13.27 33.96
C ASP A 143 12.34 -12.85 32.47
N TYR A 144 12.08 -11.55 32.21
CA TYR A 144 11.90 -11.06 30.83
C TYR A 144 13.25 -10.76 30.16
N GLU A 145 13.37 -11.21 28.92
CA GLU A 145 14.56 -10.96 28.10
C GLU A 145 14.46 -9.60 27.38
N ILE A 146 15.62 -9.11 26.91
CA ILE A 146 15.70 -7.89 26.11
C ILE A 146 15.02 -8.17 24.75
N ASP A 147 14.24 -7.21 24.27
CA ASP A 147 13.42 -7.25 23.05
C ASP A 147 12.14 -8.13 23.13
N ASP A 148 11.79 -8.64 24.30
CA ASP A 148 10.50 -9.29 24.48
C ASP A 148 9.33 -8.33 24.30
N VAL A 149 8.32 -8.76 23.52
CA VAL A 149 7.08 -8.01 23.25
C VAL A 149 5.98 -8.48 24.21
N VAL A 150 5.71 -7.72 25.25
CA VAL A 150 4.81 -8.09 26.36
C VAL A 150 3.66 -7.08 26.49
N ASP A 151 2.51 -7.55 26.99
CA ASP A 151 1.37 -6.68 27.25
C ASP A 151 1.73 -5.64 28.35
N LYS A 152 1.37 -4.38 28.08
CA LYS A 152 1.65 -3.27 28.99
C LYS A 152 1.06 -3.49 30.40
N LYS A 153 -0.05 -4.21 30.52
CA LYS A 153 -0.68 -4.52 31.81
C LYS A 153 0.19 -5.44 32.64
N ASN A 154 0.68 -6.53 32.04
CA ASN A 154 1.53 -7.51 32.73
C ASN A 154 2.81 -6.84 33.28
N ILE A 155 3.46 -6.01 32.44
CA ILE A 155 4.63 -5.26 32.88
C ILE A 155 4.34 -4.31 34.05
N GLN A 156 3.15 -3.69 34.05
CA GLN A 156 2.77 -2.80 35.15
C GLN A 156 2.53 -3.57 36.47
N GLU A 157 1.96 -4.76 36.39
CA GLU A 157 1.75 -5.65 37.55
C GLU A 157 3.11 -6.15 38.08
N THR A 158 3.93 -6.71 37.21
CA THR A 158 5.28 -7.18 37.59
C THR A 158 6.16 -6.05 38.16
N ASN A 159 6.08 -4.85 37.58
CA ASN A 159 6.81 -3.69 38.11
C ASN A 159 6.33 -3.21 39.48
N LYS A 160 5.07 -3.46 39.87
CA LYS A 160 4.57 -3.19 41.21
C LYS A 160 5.16 -4.19 42.20
N GLU A 161 5.12 -5.49 41.86
CA GLU A 161 5.70 -6.57 42.69
C GLU A 161 7.19 -6.40 42.92
N LEU A 162 7.97 -6.06 41.84
CA LEU A 162 9.40 -5.78 41.95
C LEU A 162 9.72 -4.57 42.84
N LYS A 163 8.89 -3.52 42.80
CA LYS A 163 9.05 -2.36 43.67
C LYS A 163 8.77 -2.67 45.13
N GLU A 164 7.76 -3.51 45.41
CA GLU A 164 7.46 -3.98 46.79
C GLU A 164 8.60 -4.80 47.34
N ASN A 165 9.24 -5.61 46.50
CA ASN A 165 10.40 -6.43 46.85
C ASN A 165 11.75 -5.69 46.85
N LYS A 166 11.75 -4.35 46.58
CA LYS A 166 12.96 -3.50 46.43
C LYS A 166 13.92 -3.97 45.33
N GLN A 167 13.41 -4.61 44.31
CA GLN A 167 14.13 -5.08 43.13
C GLN A 167 14.10 -4.03 41.99
N LYS A 168 14.98 -4.18 40.99
CA LYS A 168 15.08 -3.25 39.88
C LYS A 168 13.89 -3.42 38.95
N PRO A 169 13.14 -2.32 38.63
CA PRO A 169 11.99 -2.38 37.72
C PRO A 169 12.40 -2.57 36.26
N ILE A 170 11.52 -3.18 35.49
CA ILE A 170 11.67 -3.39 34.05
C ILE A 170 11.57 -2.05 33.33
N LYS A 171 12.52 -1.76 32.43
CA LYS A 171 12.45 -0.62 31.52
C LYS A 171 11.91 -1.05 30.17
N THR A 172 10.94 -0.31 29.66
CA THR A 172 10.29 -0.63 28.39
C THR A 172 10.34 0.53 27.40
N ARG A 173 10.21 0.22 26.12
CA ARG A 173 9.89 1.16 25.04
C ARG A 173 8.52 0.84 24.44
N LYS A 174 7.93 1.79 23.72
CA LYS A 174 6.75 1.50 22.90
C LYS A 174 7.14 0.55 21.78
N ALA A 175 6.24 -0.38 21.47
CA ALA A 175 6.42 -1.23 20.31
C ALA A 175 6.20 -0.40 19.02
N ASP A 176 7.09 -0.57 18.06
CA ASP A 176 7.03 0.09 16.76
C ASP A 176 6.17 -0.73 15.80
N PRO A 177 5.08 -0.15 15.24
CA PRO A 177 4.21 -0.88 14.32
C PRO A 177 4.88 -1.09 12.97
N ALA A 178 4.48 -2.16 12.27
CA ALA A 178 4.94 -2.42 10.91
C ALA A 178 4.45 -1.35 9.94
N THR A 179 5.36 -0.87 9.08
CA THR A 179 5.04 0.03 7.97
C THR A 179 4.82 -0.76 6.68
N PHE A 180 3.97 -0.24 5.79
CA PHE A 180 3.59 -0.96 4.59
C PHE A 180 3.35 -0.05 3.39
N LYS A 181 3.51 -0.63 2.20
CA LYS A 181 3.08 -0.05 0.92
C LYS A 181 1.84 -0.76 0.41
N PRO A 182 0.83 -0.01 -0.09
CA PRO A 182 -0.29 -0.62 -0.78
C PRO A 182 0.20 -1.34 -2.05
N LEU A 183 -0.33 -2.53 -2.28
CA LEU A 183 0.02 -3.38 -3.41
C LEU A 183 -1.19 -3.52 -4.33
N LEU A 184 -0.97 -3.37 -5.64
CA LEU A 184 -1.95 -3.68 -6.67
C LEU A 184 -1.50 -4.94 -7.42
N LEU A 185 -2.24 -6.02 -7.22
CA LEU A 185 -2.03 -7.29 -7.90
C LEU A 185 -2.86 -7.34 -9.18
N GLY A 186 -2.32 -7.94 -10.24
CA GLY A 186 -3.15 -8.31 -11.41
C GLY A 186 -4.19 -9.37 -11.03
N ILE A 187 -5.27 -9.48 -11.82
CA ILE A 187 -6.41 -10.38 -11.56
C ILE A 187 -5.95 -11.80 -11.28
N THR A 188 -5.11 -12.38 -12.14
CA THR A 188 -4.61 -13.75 -11.98
C THR A 188 -3.89 -13.94 -10.64
N ARG A 189 -2.98 -13.03 -10.30
CA ARG A 189 -2.26 -13.12 -9.01
C ARG A 189 -3.17 -12.91 -7.81
N ALA A 190 -4.17 -12.03 -7.92
CA ALA A 190 -5.13 -11.80 -6.87
C ALA A 190 -6.02 -13.02 -6.62
N SER A 191 -6.40 -13.74 -7.67
CA SER A 191 -7.25 -14.93 -7.61
C SER A 191 -6.50 -16.16 -7.08
N LEU A 192 -5.24 -16.33 -7.47
CA LEU A 192 -4.41 -17.47 -7.03
C LEU A 192 -3.87 -17.28 -5.60
N ASN A 193 -3.68 -16.05 -5.13
CA ASN A 193 -3.17 -15.76 -3.78
C ASN A 193 -4.29 -15.57 -2.74
N THR A 194 -5.35 -16.32 -2.82
CA THR A 194 -6.42 -16.38 -1.82
C THR A 194 -6.09 -17.37 -0.71
N GLU A 195 -6.70 -17.20 0.46
CA GLU A 195 -6.54 -18.16 1.58
C GLU A 195 -7.24 -19.48 1.30
N SER A 196 -8.22 -19.51 0.36
CA SER A 196 -8.95 -20.70 -0.04
C SER A 196 -8.38 -21.28 -1.33
N PHE A 197 -7.79 -22.47 -1.25
CA PHE A 197 -7.30 -23.21 -2.41
C PHE A 197 -8.42 -23.54 -3.41
N ILE A 198 -9.66 -23.76 -2.94
CA ILE A 198 -10.83 -24.01 -3.79
C ILE A 198 -11.13 -22.80 -4.67
N SER A 199 -11.06 -21.59 -4.10
CA SER A 199 -11.25 -20.35 -4.86
C SER A 199 -10.17 -20.16 -5.92
N ALA A 200 -8.93 -20.45 -5.60
CA ALA A 200 -7.81 -20.39 -6.53
C ALA A 200 -7.97 -21.44 -7.67
N ALA A 201 -8.32 -22.67 -7.33
CA ALA A 201 -8.55 -23.75 -8.28
C ALA A 201 -9.74 -23.49 -9.23
N SER A 202 -10.75 -22.76 -8.77
CA SER A 202 -11.93 -22.41 -9.58
C SER A 202 -11.63 -21.37 -10.65
N PHE A 203 -10.58 -20.56 -10.48
CA PHE A 203 -10.25 -19.50 -11.41
C PHE A 203 -9.42 -20.00 -12.59
N GLN A 204 -8.28 -20.62 -12.32
CA GLN A 204 -7.32 -21.05 -13.34
C GLN A 204 -6.33 -22.08 -12.78
N GLU A 205 -5.72 -22.88 -13.66
CA GLU A 205 -4.66 -23.85 -13.28
C GLU A 205 -5.11 -24.86 -12.20
N THR A 206 -6.33 -25.37 -12.33
CA THR A 206 -6.99 -26.24 -11.33
C THR A 206 -6.11 -27.39 -10.86
N THR A 207 -5.48 -28.12 -11.80
CA THR A 207 -4.62 -29.28 -11.49
C THR A 207 -3.42 -28.87 -10.63
N ARG A 208 -2.75 -27.78 -11.00
CA ARG A 208 -1.59 -27.28 -10.26
C ARG A 208 -1.96 -26.84 -8.84
N VAL A 209 -3.03 -26.05 -8.70
CA VAL A 209 -3.47 -25.57 -7.39
C VAL A 209 -3.88 -26.72 -6.47
N LEU A 210 -4.57 -27.73 -7.00
CA LEU A 210 -4.94 -28.92 -6.23
C LEU A 210 -3.73 -29.76 -5.83
N THR A 211 -2.74 -29.90 -6.72
CA THR A 211 -1.50 -30.63 -6.42
C THR A 211 -0.66 -29.91 -5.36
N GLU A 212 -0.60 -28.56 -5.38
CA GLU A 212 0.11 -27.78 -4.38
C GLU A 212 -0.60 -27.78 -3.00
N ALA A 213 -1.91 -28.04 -2.98
CA ALA A 213 -2.72 -28.09 -1.75
C ALA A 213 -2.81 -29.49 -1.11
N ALA A 214 -2.47 -30.56 -1.86
CA ALA A 214 -2.48 -31.95 -1.41
C ALA A 214 -1.18 -32.31 -0.70
#